data_3c3c200e65d0625a75f19eedfe364fc4
#
_entry.id   3c3c200e65d0625a75f19eedfe364fc4
#
_cell.length_a   1.000
_cell.length_b   1.000
_cell.length_c   1.000
_cell.angle_alpha   90.00
_cell.angle_beta   90.00
_cell.angle_gamma   90.00
#
_symmetry.space_group_name_H-M   'P 1'
#
loop_
_entity.id
_entity.type
_entity.pdbx_description
1 polymer ?
#
loop_
_entity_poly.entity_id
_entity_poly.type
_entity_poly.pdbx_seq_one_letter_code
_entity_poly.pdbx_strand_id
1 'polypeptide(L)'
;MTENKNMVQPNIKDGIEVICYEDFIKDHSDQFVWPQLDEKTASSLCYTSGTTGNPKGVLYSHRSTVLHAYGMNLKDVVPYGVKDVVLPVVPMFHVNAWGTPYAAPMCGTKLVFPGAKLDGESLTNLMNEEKVTISLGVPTIWLLLLNYLRDSGKKIDTVKRLVIGGSSCPRTLFEGFEDEFGAEVIHAWGMTEMSPLGTVNMPSLGEDPKDRSEYYDQKLPQGRTIFGHQMKLVDDDGNDLPEDGETQGRLLSRGFWVLKEYFEDNTEKDRFLDDSWFDTGDVAKIDKFGFMTITDRTKDIIKSGGEWISSIDLENICVGHPEVANAAVISVPHEKWEERPIVIVQPMPGKSPTKEEILKMYNGKVAKWMIPDDVVYTDNIPLGATGKILKNKLRDQFGGHKIS
;
A
#
# COMPACT_ATOMS: atom_id res chain seq x y z
N MET A 1 -4.41 11.66 21.06
CA MET A 1 -4.15 12.66 22.11
C MET A 1 -4.53 12.02 23.43
N THR A 2 -3.85 12.32 24.51
CA THR A 2 -4.09 11.68 25.80
C THR A 2 -4.20 12.75 26.87
N GLU A 3 -5.08 12.55 27.88
CA GLU A 3 -5.17 13.43 29.01
C GLU A 3 -3.85 13.44 29.80
N ASN A 4 -3.53 14.54 30.45
CA ASN A 4 -2.28 14.72 31.19
C ASN A 4 -2.02 13.56 32.18
N LYS A 5 -3.07 13.11 32.89
CA LYS A 5 -3.00 11.96 33.83
C LYS A 5 -2.61 10.63 33.17
N ASN A 6 -2.79 10.50 31.82
CA ASN A 6 -2.48 9.30 31.06
C ASN A 6 -1.23 9.48 30.19
N MET A 7 -0.57 10.64 30.28
CA MET A 7 0.62 10.92 29.47
C MET A 7 1.81 10.08 30.01
N VAL A 8 2.27 9.16 29.15
CA VAL A 8 3.52 8.43 29.42
C VAL A 8 4.67 9.40 29.16
N GLN A 9 5.50 9.65 30.18
CA GLN A 9 6.72 10.43 29.98
C GLN A 9 7.70 9.61 29.14
N PRO A 10 7.97 10.02 27.89
CA PRO A 10 8.93 9.30 27.07
C PRO A 10 10.34 9.47 27.64
N ASN A 11 11.18 8.45 27.51
CA ASN A 11 12.59 8.57 27.82
C ASN A 11 13.28 9.41 26.72
N ILE A 12 13.39 10.71 26.95
CA ILE A 12 13.92 11.69 26.00
C ILE A 12 15.29 12.20 26.47
N LYS A 13 16.06 12.72 25.50
CA LYS A 13 17.34 13.37 25.80
C LYS A 13 17.12 14.58 26.69
N ASP A 14 18.06 14.81 27.59
CA ASP A 14 18.07 16.00 28.46
C ASP A 14 17.93 17.29 27.61
N GLY A 15 17.12 18.21 28.13
CA GLY A 15 16.88 19.51 27.49
C GLY A 15 15.71 19.58 26.51
N ILE A 16 14.96 18.47 26.32
CA ILE A 16 13.71 18.49 25.58
C ILE A 16 12.52 18.58 26.52
N GLU A 17 11.73 19.64 26.38
CA GLU A 17 10.50 19.82 27.16
C GLU A 17 9.36 18.99 26.54
N VAL A 18 8.63 18.24 27.38
CA VAL A 18 7.42 17.51 26.99
C VAL A 18 6.21 18.17 27.58
N ILE A 19 5.30 18.63 26.75
CA ILE A 19 4.08 19.32 27.14
C ILE A 19 2.87 18.47 26.76
N CYS A 20 1.88 18.35 27.65
CA CYS A 20 0.59 17.77 27.31
C CYS A 20 -0.13 18.67 26.31
N TYR A 21 -0.63 18.10 25.22
CA TYR A 21 -1.31 18.86 24.18
C TYR A 21 -2.52 19.64 24.70
N GLU A 22 -3.33 19.03 25.55
CA GLU A 22 -4.51 19.66 26.15
C GLU A 22 -4.13 20.82 27.06
N ASP A 23 -3.03 20.72 27.82
CA ASP A 23 -2.50 21.83 28.62
C ASP A 23 -1.92 22.94 27.75
N PHE A 24 -1.29 22.57 26.64
CA PHE A 24 -0.72 23.53 25.70
C PHE A 24 -1.78 24.43 25.05
N ILE A 25 -2.94 23.86 24.70
CA ILE A 25 -4.00 24.60 23.98
C ILE A 25 -5.05 25.25 24.89
N LYS A 26 -5.17 24.87 26.19
CA LYS A 26 -6.29 25.24 27.07
C LYS A 26 -6.52 26.74 27.24
N ASP A 27 -5.45 27.53 27.19
CA ASP A 27 -5.48 28.98 27.39
C ASP A 27 -5.49 29.77 26.08
N HIS A 28 -5.59 29.06 24.92
CA HIS A 28 -5.67 29.70 23.63
C HIS A 28 -7.12 29.88 23.17
N SER A 29 -7.36 30.99 22.45
CA SER A 29 -8.68 31.28 21.86
C SER A 29 -9.01 30.27 20.75
N ASP A 30 -10.29 29.87 20.67
CA ASP A 30 -10.84 29.11 19.54
C ASP A 30 -11.24 30.02 18.37
N GLN A 31 -11.14 31.35 18.57
CA GLN A 31 -11.39 32.35 17.53
C GLN A 31 -10.12 32.60 16.73
N PHE A 32 -10.08 32.06 15.51
CA PHE A 32 -8.92 32.18 14.63
C PHE A 32 -9.34 32.79 13.27
N VAL A 33 -8.64 33.81 12.83
CA VAL A 33 -8.84 34.40 11.50
C VAL A 33 -7.91 33.70 10.52
N TRP A 34 -8.47 32.87 9.64
CA TRP A 34 -7.72 32.16 8.64
C TRP A 34 -7.06 33.13 7.65
N PRO A 35 -5.71 33.06 7.49
CA PRO A 35 -5.02 33.90 6.51
C PRO A 35 -5.41 33.52 5.08
N GLN A 36 -5.41 34.52 4.22
CA GLN A 36 -5.52 34.30 2.77
C GLN A 36 -4.13 33.85 2.28
N LEU A 37 -4.02 32.60 1.89
CA LEU A 37 -2.77 32.01 1.40
C LEU A 37 -2.80 31.84 -0.11
N ASP A 38 -1.64 31.95 -0.76
CA ASP A 38 -1.48 31.49 -2.13
C ASP A 38 -1.66 29.95 -2.15
N GLU A 39 -2.42 29.45 -3.12
CA GLU A 39 -2.72 28.02 -3.23
C GLU A 39 -1.45 27.15 -3.39
N LYS A 40 -0.35 27.72 -3.83
CA LYS A 40 0.96 27.04 -3.96
C LYS A 40 1.78 27.04 -2.67
N THR A 41 1.30 27.73 -1.63
CA THR A 41 1.95 27.67 -0.30
C THR A 41 1.99 26.23 0.20
N ALA A 42 3.07 25.87 0.88
CA ALA A 42 3.22 24.57 1.51
C ALA A 42 2.11 24.31 2.55
N SER A 43 1.50 23.12 2.48
CA SER A 43 0.46 22.68 3.42
C SER A 43 0.98 21.63 4.41
N SER A 44 1.77 20.69 3.95
CA SER A 44 2.35 19.63 4.79
C SER A 44 3.58 19.01 4.17
N LEU A 45 4.43 18.44 5.00
CA LEU A 45 5.64 17.71 4.61
C LEU A 45 5.53 16.27 5.10
N CYS A 46 5.58 15.32 4.17
CA CYS A 46 5.61 13.90 4.49
C CYS A 46 6.93 13.28 4.03
N TYR A 47 7.51 12.44 4.88
CA TYR A 47 8.71 11.70 4.51
C TYR A 47 8.36 10.32 3.96
N THR A 48 9.11 9.89 2.93
CA THR A 48 9.01 8.52 2.41
C THR A 48 9.46 7.52 3.48
N SER A 49 9.06 6.25 3.35
CA SER A 49 9.36 5.21 4.34
C SER A 49 10.85 4.80 4.42
N GLY A 50 11.68 5.29 3.48
CA GLY A 50 13.11 5.01 3.48
C GLY A 50 13.49 3.53 3.30
N THR A 51 12.59 2.70 2.75
CA THR A 51 12.84 1.26 2.52
C THR A 51 14.04 0.98 1.62
N THR A 52 14.47 1.98 0.85
CA THR A 52 15.56 1.88 -0.12
C THR A 52 16.71 2.88 0.12
N GLY A 53 16.72 3.56 1.26
CA GLY A 53 17.70 4.59 1.61
C GLY A 53 17.19 5.51 2.73
N ASN A 54 17.80 6.68 2.88
CA ASN A 54 17.31 7.68 3.82
C ASN A 54 15.91 8.17 3.41
N PRO A 55 15.00 8.42 4.39
CA PRO A 55 13.71 9.02 4.11
C PRO A 55 13.85 10.37 3.41
N LYS A 56 13.03 10.63 2.38
CA LYS A 56 13.02 11.85 1.59
C LYS A 56 11.76 12.65 1.86
N GLY A 57 11.90 13.96 1.99
CA GLY A 57 10.77 14.85 2.22
C GLY A 57 9.99 15.13 0.93
N VAL A 58 8.67 15.02 1.00
CA VAL A 58 7.75 15.41 -0.07
C VAL A 58 6.87 16.54 0.46
N LEU A 59 7.02 17.72 -0.13
CA LEU A 59 6.33 18.92 0.28
C LEU A 59 5.06 19.09 -0.55
N TYR A 60 3.89 18.99 0.11
CA TYR A 60 2.60 19.23 -0.52
C TYR A 60 2.21 20.70 -0.45
N SER A 61 1.58 21.23 -1.49
CA SER A 61 0.95 22.53 -1.48
C SER A 61 -0.54 22.42 -1.11
N HIS A 62 -1.16 23.54 -0.71
CA HIS A 62 -2.63 23.61 -0.56
C HIS A 62 -3.33 23.19 -1.85
N ARG A 63 -2.82 23.64 -3.02
CA ARG A 63 -3.34 23.27 -4.33
C ARG A 63 -3.33 21.77 -4.55
N SER A 64 -2.17 21.10 -4.37
CA SER A 64 -2.05 19.66 -4.61
C SER A 64 -2.94 18.85 -3.67
N THR A 65 -3.00 19.24 -2.39
CA THR A 65 -3.86 18.61 -1.38
C THR A 65 -5.34 18.71 -1.74
N VAL A 66 -5.82 19.89 -2.15
CA VAL A 66 -7.23 20.10 -2.53
C VAL A 66 -7.58 19.35 -3.81
N LEU A 67 -6.72 19.40 -4.84
CA LEU A 67 -6.96 18.69 -6.09
C LEU A 67 -6.95 17.17 -5.90
N HIS A 68 -6.05 16.64 -5.05
CA HIS A 68 -6.07 15.23 -4.65
C HIS A 68 -7.38 14.87 -3.94
N ALA A 69 -7.84 15.68 -2.98
CA ALA A 69 -9.11 15.45 -2.27
C ALA A 69 -10.32 15.43 -3.22
N TYR A 70 -10.35 16.30 -4.24
CA TYR A 70 -11.37 16.25 -5.30
C TYR A 70 -11.25 14.96 -6.12
N GLY A 71 -10.04 14.60 -6.55
CA GLY A 71 -9.80 13.37 -7.32
C GLY A 71 -10.24 12.13 -6.55
N MET A 72 -9.94 12.06 -5.26
CA MET A 72 -10.33 10.96 -4.39
C MET A 72 -11.85 10.82 -4.25
N ASN A 73 -12.58 11.93 -4.23
CA ASN A 73 -14.04 11.96 -4.09
C ASN A 73 -14.82 11.83 -5.40
N LEU A 74 -14.17 11.55 -6.53
CA LEU A 74 -14.87 11.19 -7.76
C LEU A 74 -15.70 9.90 -7.54
N LYS A 75 -16.87 9.84 -8.20
CA LYS A 75 -17.90 8.81 -7.97
C LYS A 75 -17.35 7.37 -8.01
N ASP A 76 -16.46 7.10 -8.96
CA ASP A 76 -15.94 5.76 -9.20
C ASP A 76 -14.51 5.57 -8.65
N VAL A 77 -14.10 6.41 -7.69
CA VAL A 77 -12.80 6.31 -7.01
C VAL A 77 -13.01 5.82 -5.57
N VAL A 78 -12.99 6.72 -4.60
CA VAL A 78 -13.31 6.42 -3.19
C VAL A 78 -14.25 7.52 -2.68
N PRO A 79 -15.47 7.65 -3.22
CA PRO A 79 -16.35 8.74 -2.88
C PRO A 79 -16.81 8.65 -1.42
N TYR A 80 -16.65 9.74 -0.71
CA TYR A 80 -17.21 9.95 0.63
C TYR A 80 -18.52 10.72 0.55
N GLY A 81 -19.41 10.45 1.48
CA GLY A 81 -20.67 11.16 1.61
C GLY A 81 -21.02 11.47 3.05
N VAL A 82 -21.95 12.39 3.27
CA VAL A 82 -22.38 12.85 4.60
C VAL A 82 -22.90 11.72 5.51
N LYS A 83 -23.34 10.59 4.92
CA LYS A 83 -23.80 9.41 5.65
C LYS A 83 -22.70 8.36 5.91
N ASP A 84 -21.51 8.58 5.35
CA ASP A 84 -20.41 7.67 5.55
C ASP A 84 -19.69 7.93 6.89
N VAL A 85 -19.13 6.86 7.42
CA VAL A 85 -18.23 6.87 8.58
C VAL A 85 -16.93 6.22 8.13
N VAL A 86 -15.85 7.00 8.11
CA VAL A 86 -14.56 6.56 7.56
C VAL A 86 -13.57 6.28 8.68
N LEU A 87 -12.97 5.11 8.64
CA LEU A 87 -11.91 4.66 9.56
C LEU A 87 -10.60 4.49 8.77
N PRO A 88 -9.71 5.49 8.70
CA PRO A 88 -8.38 5.29 8.16
C PRO A 88 -7.52 4.50 9.16
N VAL A 89 -7.22 3.24 8.84
CA VAL A 89 -6.27 2.43 9.63
C VAL A 89 -4.82 2.81 9.31
N VAL A 90 -4.63 3.57 8.22
CA VAL A 90 -3.34 4.13 7.83
C VAL A 90 -2.95 5.31 8.73
N PRO A 91 -1.67 5.41 9.15
CA PRO A 91 -1.23 6.44 10.08
C PRO A 91 -1.29 7.86 9.50
N MET A 92 -1.63 8.84 10.35
CA MET A 92 -1.65 10.26 9.99
C MET A 92 -0.30 10.78 9.50
N PHE A 93 0.82 10.26 10.03
CA PHE A 93 2.16 10.67 9.62
C PHE A 93 2.58 10.12 8.25
N HIS A 94 1.85 9.14 7.71
CA HIS A 94 2.13 8.55 6.41
C HIS A 94 1.15 9.07 5.37
N VAL A 95 1.63 9.96 4.51
CA VAL A 95 0.84 10.61 3.44
C VAL A 95 -0.48 11.18 3.97
N ASN A 96 -0.45 11.70 5.21
CA ASN A 96 -1.61 12.26 5.90
C ASN A 96 -2.83 11.29 5.89
N ALA A 97 -2.62 10.02 6.30
CA ALA A 97 -3.64 8.98 6.23
C ALA A 97 -4.32 8.89 4.86
N TRP A 98 -3.51 8.90 3.80
CA TRP A 98 -3.95 8.86 2.39
C TRP A 98 -4.88 9.99 1.99
N GLY A 99 -4.70 11.19 2.54
CA GLY A 99 -5.51 12.36 2.23
C GLY A 99 -6.91 12.36 2.87
N THR A 100 -7.26 11.34 3.64
CA THR A 100 -8.57 11.19 4.29
C THR A 100 -8.97 12.41 5.13
N PRO A 101 -8.07 13.04 5.94
CA PRO A 101 -8.40 14.22 6.75
C PRO A 101 -8.79 15.46 5.95
N TYR A 102 -8.51 15.48 4.67
CA TYR A 102 -8.92 16.57 3.75
C TYR A 102 -10.16 16.19 2.96
N ALA A 103 -10.21 14.97 2.44
CA ALA A 103 -11.29 14.48 1.61
C ALA A 103 -12.61 14.27 2.39
N ALA A 104 -12.53 13.75 3.62
CA ALA A 104 -13.72 13.48 4.41
C ALA A 104 -14.44 14.76 4.92
N PRO A 105 -13.74 15.75 5.52
CA PRO A 105 -14.41 17.02 5.90
C PRO A 105 -15.01 17.77 4.72
N MET A 106 -14.41 17.71 3.53
CA MET A 106 -14.95 18.30 2.32
C MET A 106 -16.35 17.79 1.99
N CYS A 107 -16.67 16.54 2.34
CA CYS A 107 -17.96 15.91 2.12
C CYS A 107 -18.84 15.85 3.39
N GLY A 108 -18.42 16.41 4.52
CA GLY A 108 -19.13 16.31 5.79
C GLY A 108 -19.17 14.90 6.37
N THR A 109 -18.20 14.07 6.03
CA THR A 109 -18.11 12.66 6.44
C THR A 109 -17.51 12.54 7.84
N LYS A 110 -18.07 11.66 8.68
CA LYS A 110 -17.53 11.37 10.01
C LYS A 110 -16.20 10.63 9.89
N LEU A 111 -15.18 11.09 10.63
CA LEU A 111 -13.89 10.42 10.77
C LEU A 111 -13.80 9.70 12.12
N VAL A 112 -13.30 8.47 12.10
CA VAL A 112 -12.99 7.65 13.28
C VAL A 112 -11.52 7.25 13.23
N PHE A 113 -10.81 7.37 14.33
CA PHE A 113 -9.40 7.04 14.40
C PHE A 113 -9.15 5.82 15.31
N PRO A 114 -8.39 4.80 14.86
CA PRO A 114 -8.27 3.53 15.59
C PRO A 114 -7.37 3.62 16.83
N GLY A 115 -6.61 4.69 16.99
CA GLY A 115 -5.58 4.76 18.04
C GLY A 115 -4.41 3.80 17.75
N ALA A 116 -3.80 3.24 18.79
CA ALA A 116 -2.61 2.42 18.67
C ALA A 116 -2.90 0.92 18.45
N LYS A 117 -4.11 0.45 18.71
CA LYS A 117 -4.47 -0.97 18.62
C LYS A 117 -5.10 -1.27 17.26
N LEU A 118 -4.37 -2.00 16.42
CA LEU A 118 -4.76 -2.35 15.06
C LEU A 118 -4.96 -3.88 14.89
N ASP A 119 -5.16 -4.59 15.99
CA ASP A 119 -5.50 -6.02 15.97
C ASP A 119 -6.96 -6.24 15.53
N GLY A 120 -7.27 -7.47 15.10
CA GLY A 120 -8.58 -7.81 14.55
C GLY A 120 -9.73 -7.58 15.52
N GLU A 121 -9.53 -7.82 16.83
CA GLU A 121 -10.56 -7.60 17.84
C GLU A 121 -10.87 -6.12 18.04
N SER A 122 -9.83 -5.31 18.23
CA SER A 122 -9.94 -3.86 18.44
C SER A 122 -10.59 -3.17 17.24
N LEU A 123 -10.18 -3.53 16.02
CA LEU A 123 -10.76 -2.98 14.79
C LEU A 123 -12.23 -3.42 14.62
N THR A 124 -12.56 -4.69 14.86
CA THR A 124 -13.94 -5.19 14.76
C THR A 124 -14.86 -4.46 15.72
N ASN A 125 -14.45 -4.31 16.98
CA ASN A 125 -15.23 -3.61 17.98
C ASN A 125 -15.46 -2.14 17.58
N LEU A 126 -14.40 -1.43 17.20
CA LEU A 126 -14.48 -0.03 16.76
C LEU A 126 -15.36 0.16 15.53
N MET A 127 -15.22 -0.72 14.51
CA MET A 127 -16.04 -0.69 13.30
C MET A 127 -17.53 -0.83 13.62
N ASN A 128 -17.90 -1.72 14.54
CA ASN A 128 -19.28 -1.97 14.91
C ASN A 128 -19.85 -0.87 15.82
N GLU A 129 -19.08 -0.40 16.81
CA GLU A 129 -19.50 0.67 17.73
C GLU A 129 -19.73 1.99 16.98
N GLU A 130 -18.83 2.36 16.09
CA GLU A 130 -18.87 3.62 15.35
C GLU A 130 -19.67 3.52 14.04
N LYS A 131 -20.15 2.31 13.68
CA LYS A 131 -20.89 2.01 12.45
C LYS A 131 -20.11 2.42 11.20
N VAL A 132 -18.84 2.04 11.15
CA VAL A 132 -17.94 2.35 10.03
C VAL A 132 -18.51 1.79 8.73
N THR A 133 -18.50 2.63 7.68
CA THR A 133 -18.96 2.25 6.34
C THR A 133 -17.82 2.07 5.35
N ILE A 134 -16.71 2.80 5.55
CA ILE A 134 -15.52 2.75 4.69
C ILE A 134 -14.28 2.67 5.57
N SER A 135 -13.35 1.81 5.21
CA SER A 135 -12.05 1.77 5.87
C SER A 135 -10.91 1.64 4.87
N LEU A 136 -9.75 2.17 5.23
CA LEU A 136 -8.56 2.21 4.37
C LEU A 136 -7.38 1.62 5.12
N GLY A 137 -6.62 0.75 4.47
CA GLY A 137 -5.48 0.11 5.11
C GLY A 137 -4.62 -0.71 4.15
N VAL A 138 -3.56 -1.29 4.71
CA VAL A 138 -2.63 -2.15 3.99
C VAL A 138 -3.04 -3.62 4.10
N PRO A 139 -2.67 -4.49 3.14
CA PRO A 139 -3.08 -5.90 3.12
C PRO A 139 -2.80 -6.67 4.41
N THR A 140 -1.67 -6.41 5.07
CA THR A 140 -1.28 -7.11 6.31
C THR A 140 -2.29 -6.92 7.44
N ILE A 141 -2.83 -5.71 7.59
CA ILE A 141 -3.87 -5.41 8.59
C ILE A 141 -5.19 -6.11 8.23
N TRP A 142 -5.54 -6.09 6.95
CA TRP A 142 -6.76 -6.73 6.48
C TRP A 142 -6.71 -8.25 6.59
N LEU A 143 -5.55 -8.89 6.39
CA LEU A 143 -5.37 -10.33 6.64
C LEU A 143 -5.58 -10.67 8.12
N LEU A 144 -5.02 -9.87 9.05
CA LEU A 144 -5.24 -10.04 10.47
C LEU A 144 -6.72 -9.90 10.85
N LEU A 145 -7.40 -8.90 10.29
CA LEU A 145 -8.83 -8.69 10.52
C LEU A 145 -9.67 -9.85 9.97
N LEU A 146 -9.40 -10.28 8.71
CA LEU A 146 -10.13 -11.38 8.06
C LEU A 146 -10.00 -12.68 8.86
N ASN A 147 -8.80 -13.02 9.30
CA ASN A 147 -8.55 -14.20 10.11
C ASN A 147 -9.31 -14.13 11.44
N TYR A 148 -9.23 -12.98 12.13
CA TYR A 148 -9.98 -12.79 13.38
C TYR A 148 -11.50 -12.93 13.19
N LEU A 149 -12.06 -12.35 12.13
CA LEU A 149 -13.50 -12.47 11.83
C LEU A 149 -13.91 -13.91 11.60
N ARG A 150 -13.11 -14.69 10.86
CA ARG A 150 -13.33 -16.13 10.62
C ARG A 150 -13.25 -16.94 11.92
N ASP A 151 -12.23 -16.71 12.73
CA ASP A 151 -12.01 -17.46 13.97
C ASP A 151 -13.04 -17.14 15.04
N SER A 152 -13.44 -15.88 15.17
CA SER A 152 -14.37 -15.41 16.19
C SER A 152 -15.85 -15.52 15.81
N GLY A 153 -16.16 -15.67 14.52
CA GLY A 153 -17.50 -15.63 13.97
C GLY A 153 -18.17 -14.26 14.02
N LYS A 154 -17.43 -13.20 14.41
CA LYS A 154 -17.95 -11.83 14.43
C LYS A 154 -18.18 -11.28 13.02
N LYS A 155 -19.00 -10.24 12.90
CA LYS A 155 -19.36 -9.57 11.65
C LYS A 155 -19.02 -8.08 11.71
N ILE A 156 -18.92 -7.48 10.53
CA ILE A 156 -18.71 -6.04 10.31
C ILE A 156 -19.80 -5.51 9.35
N ASP A 157 -21.06 -5.72 9.70
CA ASP A 157 -22.22 -5.56 8.80
C ASP A 157 -22.42 -4.15 8.23
N THR A 158 -21.85 -3.12 8.87
CA THR A 158 -21.94 -1.73 8.38
C THR A 158 -20.87 -1.37 7.37
N VAL A 159 -19.76 -2.13 7.32
CA VAL A 159 -18.66 -1.87 6.38
C VAL A 159 -19.08 -2.25 4.97
N LYS A 160 -19.07 -1.27 4.08
CA LYS A 160 -19.46 -1.45 2.67
C LYS A 160 -18.26 -1.50 1.75
N ARG A 161 -17.18 -0.79 2.09
CA ARG A 161 -15.99 -0.67 1.24
C ARG A 161 -14.71 -0.74 2.07
N LEU A 162 -13.75 -1.51 1.58
CA LEU A 162 -12.38 -1.57 2.10
C LEU A 162 -11.43 -1.14 0.99
N VAL A 163 -10.72 -0.05 1.21
CA VAL A 163 -9.67 0.41 0.28
C VAL A 163 -8.35 -0.20 0.70
N ILE A 164 -7.74 -0.94 -0.21
CA ILE A 164 -6.49 -1.65 0.02
C ILE A 164 -5.42 -1.09 -0.90
N GLY A 165 -4.29 -0.72 -0.33
CA GLY A 165 -3.16 -0.18 -1.07
C GLY A 165 -1.86 -0.27 -0.28
N GLY A 166 -0.80 0.35 -0.81
CA GLY A 166 0.51 0.37 -0.17
C GLY A 166 1.37 -0.85 -0.48
N SER A 167 0.79 -1.99 -0.78
CA SER A 167 1.41 -3.18 -1.38
C SER A 167 0.37 -3.93 -2.20
N SER A 168 0.79 -4.96 -2.95
CA SER A 168 -0.13 -5.80 -3.72
C SER A 168 -1.18 -6.45 -2.82
N CYS A 169 -2.43 -6.51 -3.31
CA CYS A 169 -3.55 -7.11 -2.59
C CYS A 169 -3.70 -8.58 -2.98
N PRO A 170 -3.53 -9.53 -2.06
CA PRO A 170 -3.76 -10.94 -2.34
C PRO A 170 -5.23 -11.22 -2.69
N ARG A 171 -5.46 -12.13 -3.64
CA ARG A 171 -6.80 -12.56 -4.07
C ARG A 171 -7.70 -12.98 -2.89
N THR A 172 -7.12 -13.63 -1.89
CA THR A 172 -7.85 -14.06 -0.68
C THR A 172 -8.54 -12.95 0.09
N LEU A 173 -8.05 -11.70 -0.01
CA LEU A 173 -8.70 -10.55 0.62
C LEU A 173 -9.96 -10.13 -0.14
N PHE A 174 -9.94 -10.16 -1.48
CA PHE A 174 -11.13 -9.88 -2.29
C PHE A 174 -12.20 -10.92 -2.02
N GLU A 175 -11.88 -12.20 -2.16
CA GLU A 175 -12.80 -13.32 -1.93
C GLU A 175 -13.37 -13.31 -0.50
N GLY A 176 -12.49 -13.15 0.50
CA GLY A 176 -12.90 -13.17 1.89
C GLY A 176 -13.85 -12.03 2.26
N PHE A 177 -13.49 -10.79 1.98
CA PHE A 177 -14.32 -9.66 2.38
C PHE A 177 -15.59 -9.52 1.56
N GLU A 178 -15.55 -9.80 0.27
CA GLU A 178 -16.73 -9.68 -0.59
C GLU A 178 -17.70 -10.85 -0.43
N ASP A 179 -17.22 -12.10 -0.41
CA ASP A 179 -18.09 -13.27 -0.37
C ASP A 179 -18.59 -13.58 1.05
N GLU A 180 -17.76 -13.39 2.09
CA GLU A 180 -18.11 -13.76 3.46
C GLU A 180 -18.72 -12.62 4.27
N PHE A 181 -18.32 -11.36 3.96
CA PHE A 181 -18.71 -10.18 4.74
C PHE A 181 -19.47 -9.12 3.94
N GLY A 182 -19.58 -9.25 2.61
CA GLY A 182 -20.35 -8.34 1.76
C GLY A 182 -19.72 -6.95 1.64
N ALA A 183 -18.44 -6.81 1.98
CA ALA A 183 -17.69 -5.55 1.89
C ALA A 183 -16.89 -5.50 0.59
N GLU A 184 -17.22 -4.57 -0.31
CA GLU A 184 -16.50 -4.37 -1.56
C GLU A 184 -15.02 -4.00 -1.28
N VAL A 185 -14.09 -4.67 -1.96
CA VAL A 185 -12.66 -4.38 -1.88
C VAL A 185 -12.24 -3.53 -3.07
N ILE A 186 -11.67 -2.37 -2.81
CA ILE A 186 -11.14 -1.43 -3.80
C ILE A 186 -9.62 -1.49 -3.73
N HIS A 187 -8.98 -1.95 -4.80
CA HIS A 187 -7.52 -1.94 -4.91
C HIS A 187 -7.05 -0.58 -5.43
N ALA A 188 -6.07 0.01 -4.78
CA ALA A 188 -5.52 1.30 -5.15
C ALA A 188 -3.99 1.29 -5.08
N TRP A 189 -3.37 2.06 -5.97
CA TRP A 189 -1.94 2.30 -5.95
C TRP A 189 -1.65 3.80 -5.79
N GLY A 190 -0.59 4.06 -5.08
CA GLY A 190 -0.08 5.39 -4.87
C GLY A 190 1.19 5.40 -4.04
N MET A 191 1.79 6.56 -3.90
CA MET A 191 3.02 6.74 -3.15
C MET A 191 3.10 8.15 -2.55
N THR A 192 4.01 8.35 -1.61
CA THR A 192 4.18 9.65 -0.92
C THR A 192 4.35 10.79 -1.93
N GLU A 193 5.05 10.51 -3.01
CA GLU A 193 5.36 11.43 -4.10
C GLU A 193 4.14 11.90 -4.90
N MET A 194 2.95 11.30 -4.69
CA MET A 194 1.71 11.63 -5.39
C MET A 194 0.48 11.80 -4.49
N SER A 195 0.63 12.12 -3.21
CA SER A 195 -0.32 12.66 -2.22
C SER A 195 -1.48 11.78 -1.69
N PRO A 196 -1.60 10.45 -1.79
CA PRO A 196 -0.78 9.48 -2.50
C PRO A 196 -1.33 8.97 -3.82
N LEU A 197 -2.62 9.22 -4.16
CA LEU A 197 -3.41 8.39 -5.09
C LEU A 197 -3.02 8.58 -6.55
N GLY A 198 -2.59 7.49 -7.19
CA GLY A 198 -2.31 7.41 -8.62
C GLY A 198 -3.40 6.65 -9.40
N THR A 199 -3.72 5.44 -8.97
CA THR A 199 -4.70 4.58 -9.65
C THR A 199 -5.69 3.95 -8.68
N VAL A 200 -6.86 3.61 -9.21
CA VAL A 200 -7.90 2.83 -8.53
C VAL A 200 -8.43 1.77 -9.47
N ASN A 201 -8.63 0.57 -8.97
CA ASN A 201 -9.24 -0.49 -9.76
C ASN A 201 -10.76 -0.28 -9.83
N MET A 202 -11.23 -0.03 -11.03
CA MET A 202 -12.64 0.14 -11.41
C MET A 202 -13.00 -0.92 -12.46
N PRO A 203 -13.32 -2.16 -12.07
CA PRO A 203 -13.46 -3.29 -12.99
C PRO A 203 -14.56 -3.09 -14.03
N SER A 204 -15.59 -2.30 -13.74
CA SER A 204 -16.69 -2.01 -14.67
C SER A 204 -16.28 -1.28 -15.97
N LEU A 205 -15.01 -0.90 -16.11
CA LEU A 205 -14.48 -0.28 -17.31
C LEU A 205 -13.76 -1.27 -18.24
N GLY A 206 -13.61 -2.52 -17.80
CA GLY A 206 -13.08 -3.63 -18.59
C GLY A 206 -14.17 -4.42 -19.34
N GLU A 207 -13.84 -5.65 -19.68
CA GLU A 207 -14.81 -6.62 -20.22
C GLU A 207 -15.64 -7.21 -19.06
N ASP A 208 -16.91 -7.55 -19.34
CA ASP A 208 -17.74 -8.22 -18.34
C ASP A 208 -17.14 -9.60 -18.00
N PRO A 209 -16.96 -9.92 -16.70
CA PRO A 209 -16.39 -11.19 -16.29
C PRO A 209 -17.37 -12.34 -16.58
N LYS A 210 -16.86 -13.48 -17.08
CA LYS A 210 -17.66 -14.66 -17.40
C LYS A 210 -18.13 -15.40 -16.15
N ASP A 211 -17.35 -15.32 -15.09
CA ASP A 211 -17.62 -15.99 -13.82
C ASP A 211 -16.97 -15.23 -12.64
N ARG A 212 -17.17 -15.74 -11.44
CA ARG A 212 -16.64 -15.14 -10.20
C ARG A 212 -15.12 -15.19 -10.13
N SER A 213 -14.47 -16.16 -10.76
CA SER A 213 -13.02 -16.24 -10.81
C SER A 213 -12.43 -15.13 -11.67
N GLU A 214 -12.97 -14.93 -12.88
CA GLU A 214 -12.54 -13.86 -13.78
C GLU A 214 -12.82 -12.46 -13.17
N TYR A 215 -13.94 -12.31 -12.45
CA TYR A 215 -14.23 -11.09 -11.69
C TYR A 215 -13.11 -10.73 -10.71
N TYR A 216 -12.60 -11.71 -9.95
CA TYR A 216 -11.49 -11.47 -9.04
C TYR A 216 -10.17 -11.24 -9.76
N ASP A 217 -9.92 -11.92 -10.89
CA ASP A 217 -8.74 -11.68 -11.71
C ASP A 217 -8.68 -10.23 -12.21
N GLN A 218 -9.84 -9.66 -12.59
CA GLN A 218 -9.94 -8.24 -12.98
C GLN A 218 -9.75 -7.26 -11.81
N LYS A 219 -9.87 -7.70 -10.56
CA LYS A 219 -9.64 -6.87 -9.36
C LYS A 219 -8.18 -6.86 -8.91
N LEU A 220 -7.34 -7.79 -9.37
CA LEU A 220 -5.94 -7.88 -8.97
C LEU A 220 -5.07 -6.71 -9.44
N PRO A 221 -5.20 -6.16 -10.67
CA PRO A 221 -4.47 -4.98 -11.10
C PRO A 221 -4.67 -3.80 -10.13
N GLN A 222 -3.68 -2.92 -10.03
CA GLN A 222 -3.77 -1.70 -9.21
C GLN A 222 -4.68 -0.64 -9.83
N GLY A 223 -5.23 -0.92 -10.99
CA GLY A 223 -6.29 -0.15 -11.64
C GLY A 223 -5.81 0.91 -12.63
N ARG A 224 -6.66 1.89 -12.87
CA ARG A 224 -6.47 2.95 -13.86
C ARG A 224 -6.19 4.28 -13.19
N THR A 225 -5.56 5.19 -13.94
CA THR A 225 -5.38 6.56 -13.51
C THR A 225 -6.72 7.25 -13.24
N ILE A 226 -6.75 8.03 -12.18
CA ILE A 226 -7.87 8.93 -11.91
C ILE A 226 -7.66 10.27 -12.60
N PHE A 227 -8.74 11.03 -12.81
CA PHE A 227 -8.64 12.34 -13.45
C PHE A 227 -7.64 13.26 -12.74
N GLY A 228 -6.73 13.84 -13.50
CA GLY A 228 -5.65 14.69 -12.98
C GLY A 228 -4.32 13.98 -12.76
N HIS A 229 -4.26 12.67 -13.03
CA HIS A 229 -3.07 11.84 -12.98
C HIS A 229 -2.86 11.12 -14.33
N GLN A 230 -1.62 10.96 -14.74
CA GLN A 230 -1.20 10.27 -15.96
C GLN A 230 -0.06 9.31 -15.63
N MET A 231 0.00 8.21 -16.35
CA MET A 231 1.10 7.24 -16.29
C MET A 231 1.47 6.77 -17.69
N LYS A 232 2.69 6.27 -17.84
CA LYS A 232 3.17 5.57 -19.04
C LYS A 232 4.29 4.61 -18.69
N LEU A 233 4.56 3.68 -19.59
CA LEU A 233 5.69 2.77 -19.51
C LEU A 233 6.81 3.23 -20.44
N VAL A 234 8.05 3.10 -19.98
CA VAL A 234 9.24 3.35 -20.81
C VAL A 234 10.27 2.24 -20.65
N ASP A 235 11.10 2.06 -21.67
CA ASP A 235 12.29 1.22 -21.62
C ASP A 235 13.43 1.90 -20.85
N ASP A 236 14.60 1.25 -20.80
CA ASP A 236 15.79 1.80 -20.11
C ASP A 236 16.34 3.05 -20.79
N ASP A 237 16.10 3.23 -22.08
CA ASP A 237 16.51 4.41 -22.87
C ASP A 237 15.49 5.56 -22.79
N GLY A 238 14.32 5.33 -22.15
CA GLY A 238 13.26 6.31 -21.97
C GLY A 238 12.25 6.37 -23.12
N ASN A 239 12.27 5.43 -24.07
CA ASN A 239 11.29 5.34 -25.14
C ASN A 239 9.97 4.76 -24.62
N ASP A 240 8.85 5.29 -25.12
CA ASP A 240 7.52 4.82 -24.75
C ASP A 240 7.29 3.36 -25.19
N LEU A 241 6.72 2.56 -24.30
CA LEU A 241 6.36 1.16 -24.51
C LEU A 241 4.85 0.99 -24.75
N PRO A 242 4.41 -0.08 -25.44
CA PRO A 242 3.00 -0.32 -25.71
C PRO A 242 2.22 -0.70 -24.46
N GLU A 243 0.93 -0.31 -24.43
CA GLU A 243 -0.05 -0.67 -23.41
C GLU A 243 -0.84 -1.92 -23.86
N ASP A 244 -0.16 -3.08 -23.94
CA ASP A 244 -0.68 -4.35 -24.45
C ASP A 244 -1.02 -5.38 -23.35
N GLY A 245 -0.73 -5.06 -22.08
CA GLY A 245 -0.93 -5.94 -20.94
C GLY A 245 0.19 -6.97 -20.73
N GLU A 246 1.16 -7.04 -21.64
CA GLU A 246 2.26 -8.01 -21.63
C GLU A 246 3.62 -7.34 -21.46
N THR A 247 3.86 -6.25 -22.19
CA THR A 247 5.13 -5.52 -22.18
C THR A 247 5.36 -4.86 -20.82
N GLN A 248 6.50 -5.18 -20.22
CA GLN A 248 6.94 -4.60 -18.96
C GLN A 248 7.85 -3.41 -19.19
N GLY A 249 7.69 -2.37 -18.35
CA GLY A 249 8.54 -1.19 -18.42
C GLY A 249 8.60 -0.44 -17.10
N ARG A 250 9.51 0.52 -17.02
CA ARG A 250 9.56 1.46 -15.90
C ARG A 250 8.31 2.33 -15.91
N LEU A 251 7.64 2.42 -14.78
CA LEU A 251 6.42 3.20 -14.62
C LEU A 251 6.75 4.66 -14.34
N LEU A 252 6.37 5.54 -15.26
CA LEU A 252 6.43 6.98 -15.08
C LEU A 252 5.06 7.55 -14.73
N SER A 253 5.07 8.58 -13.90
CA SER A 253 3.88 9.24 -13.37
C SER A 253 3.99 10.74 -13.46
N ARG A 254 2.88 11.45 -13.78
CA ARG A 254 2.75 12.89 -13.63
C ARG A 254 1.32 13.28 -13.30
N GLY A 255 1.13 14.45 -12.70
CA GLY A 255 -0.23 14.91 -12.39
C GLY A 255 -0.26 16.14 -11.50
N PHE A 256 -1.48 16.60 -11.18
CA PHE A 256 -1.69 17.85 -10.44
C PHE A 256 -1.19 17.80 -9.00
N TRP A 257 -1.03 16.60 -8.44
CA TRP A 257 -0.56 16.36 -7.09
C TRP A 257 0.68 15.44 -7.03
N VAL A 258 1.33 15.19 -8.15
CA VAL A 258 2.64 14.55 -8.21
C VAL A 258 3.71 15.59 -7.92
N LEU A 259 4.71 15.24 -7.10
CA LEU A 259 5.79 16.13 -6.74
C LEU A 259 6.61 16.53 -7.98
N LYS A 260 7.31 17.67 -7.87
CA LYS A 260 8.27 18.15 -8.90
C LYS A 260 9.71 17.98 -8.45
N GLU A 261 9.94 17.86 -7.16
CA GLU A 261 11.24 17.69 -6.53
C GLU A 261 11.06 17.24 -5.09
N TYR A 262 12.09 16.62 -4.51
CA TYR A 262 12.12 16.34 -3.08
C TYR A 262 12.56 17.57 -2.30
N PHE A 263 12.01 17.73 -1.09
CA PHE A 263 12.29 18.85 -0.22
C PHE A 263 13.76 18.84 0.23
N GLU A 264 14.51 19.89 -0.15
CA GLU A 264 15.93 20.08 0.18
C GLU A 264 16.85 18.90 -0.19
N ASP A 265 16.45 18.05 -1.16
CA ASP A 265 17.20 16.90 -1.60
C ASP A 265 17.40 16.92 -3.12
N ASN A 266 18.64 16.97 -3.55
CA ASN A 266 19.03 16.99 -4.95
C ASN A 266 19.64 15.66 -5.44
N THR A 267 19.63 14.62 -4.61
CA THR A 267 20.30 13.34 -4.91
C THR A 267 19.52 12.46 -5.90
N GLU A 268 18.25 12.75 -6.13
CA GLU A 268 17.34 11.96 -6.99
C GLU A 268 16.84 12.77 -8.21
N LYS A 269 17.62 13.73 -8.67
CA LYS A 269 17.22 14.54 -9.84
C LYS A 269 16.97 13.72 -11.10
N ASP A 270 17.69 12.62 -11.26
CA ASP A 270 17.56 11.71 -12.41
C ASP A 270 16.18 11.00 -12.47
N ARG A 271 15.40 11.03 -11.38
CA ARG A 271 14.03 10.52 -11.38
C ARG A 271 13.01 11.50 -11.97
N PHE A 272 13.41 12.74 -12.20
CA PHE A 272 12.55 13.76 -12.79
C PHE A 272 12.97 13.95 -14.25
N LEU A 273 12.16 13.40 -15.14
CA LEU A 273 12.39 13.45 -16.57
C LEU A 273 11.72 14.69 -17.18
N ASP A 274 12.00 14.96 -18.44
CA ASP A 274 11.38 16.04 -19.21
C ASP A 274 9.85 15.99 -19.13
N ASP A 275 9.19 17.12 -19.33
CA ASP A 275 7.73 17.28 -19.23
C ASP A 275 7.12 16.90 -17.87
N SER A 276 7.88 16.99 -16.79
CA SER A 276 7.43 16.71 -15.41
C SER A 276 7.04 15.25 -15.15
N TRP A 277 7.60 14.31 -15.89
CA TRP A 277 7.46 12.90 -15.58
C TRP A 277 8.37 12.49 -14.41
N PHE A 278 7.79 11.79 -13.46
CA PHE A 278 8.47 11.22 -12.29
C PHE A 278 8.61 9.70 -12.45
N ASP A 279 9.83 9.19 -12.35
CA ASP A 279 10.11 7.75 -12.33
C ASP A 279 9.76 7.20 -10.93
N THR A 280 8.74 6.36 -10.87
CA THR A 280 8.22 5.80 -9.63
C THR A 280 9.16 4.77 -9.00
N GLY A 281 10.06 4.18 -9.79
CA GLY A 281 10.88 3.03 -9.42
C GLY A 281 10.08 1.72 -9.36
N ASP A 282 8.85 1.71 -9.87
CA ASP A 282 8.07 0.50 -10.10
C ASP A 282 8.25 0.02 -11.55
N VAL A 283 8.24 -1.30 -11.75
CA VAL A 283 8.09 -1.96 -13.03
C VAL A 283 6.65 -2.42 -13.15
N ALA A 284 6.01 -2.13 -14.27
CA ALA A 284 4.59 -2.41 -14.45
C ALA A 284 4.27 -2.85 -15.87
N LYS A 285 3.05 -3.31 -16.06
CA LYS A 285 2.36 -3.51 -17.34
C LYS A 285 1.12 -2.64 -17.35
N ILE A 286 0.70 -2.19 -18.53
CA ILE A 286 -0.58 -1.50 -18.71
C ILE A 286 -1.31 -2.19 -19.86
N ASP A 287 -2.57 -2.53 -19.65
CA ASP A 287 -3.37 -3.16 -20.70
C ASP A 287 -4.07 -2.13 -21.61
N LYS A 288 -4.70 -2.62 -22.67
CA LYS A 288 -5.44 -1.80 -23.66
C LYS A 288 -6.59 -0.96 -23.07
N PHE A 289 -7.04 -1.28 -21.87
CA PHE A 289 -8.06 -0.52 -21.12
C PHE A 289 -7.45 0.46 -20.13
N GLY A 290 -6.12 0.48 -20.01
CA GLY A 290 -5.37 1.34 -19.09
C GLY A 290 -5.26 0.77 -17.67
N PHE A 291 -5.57 -0.50 -17.43
CA PHE A 291 -5.35 -1.14 -16.13
C PHE A 291 -3.86 -1.45 -15.97
N MET A 292 -3.30 -0.88 -14.92
CA MET A 292 -1.90 -1.09 -14.53
C MET A 292 -1.79 -2.26 -13.58
N THR A 293 -0.80 -3.12 -13.84
CA THR A 293 -0.35 -4.18 -12.95
C THR A 293 1.11 -3.97 -12.61
N ILE A 294 1.42 -3.70 -11.34
CA ILE A 294 2.82 -3.66 -10.88
C ILE A 294 3.36 -5.07 -10.89
N THR A 295 4.45 -5.25 -11.62
CA THR A 295 5.19 -6.52 -11.65
C THR A 295 6.11 -6.60 -10.43
N ASP A 296 6.89 -5.55 -10.16
CA ASP A 296 7.77 -5.46 -8.99
C ASP A 296 8.33 -4.05 -8.81
N ARG A 297 9.16 -3.88 -7.80
CA ARG A 297 10.09 -2.76 -7.69
C ARG A 297 11.34 -3.04 -8.50
N THR A 298 11.90 -2.02 -9.14
CA THR A 298 13.18 -2.14 -9.89
C THR A 298 14.29 -2.78 -9.04
N LYS A 299 14.25 -2.59 -7.71
CA LYS A 299 15.24 -3.14 -6.76
C LYS A 299 14.90 -4.53 -6.21
N ASP A 300 13.66 -5.00 -6.40
CA ASP A 300 13.14 -6.25 -5.82
C ASP A 300 12.90 -7.31 -6.88
N ILE A 301 12.79 -6.91 -8.15
CA ILE A 301 12.64 -7.84 -9.27
C ILE A 301 13.86 -8.76 -9.35
N ILE A 302 13.61 -10.05 -9.52
CA ILE A 302 14.65 -11.09 -9.50
C ILE A 302 15.09 -11.36 -10.93
N LYS A 303 16.37 -11.15 -11.21
CA LYS A 303 16.95 -11.32 -12.55
C LYS A 303 17.56 -12.72 -12.66
N SER A 304 16.84 -13.62 -13.28
CA SER A 304 17.22 -15.05 -13.38
C SER A 304 17.49 -15.45 -14.81
N GLY A 305 18.76 -15.57 -15.19
CA GLY A 305 19.17 -16.02 -16.53
C GLY A 305 18.69 -15.11 -17.67
N GLY A 306 18.64 -13.80 -17.44
CA GLY A 306 18.17 -12.81 -18.41
C GLY A 306 16.65 -12.59 -18.41
N GLU A 307 15.89 -13.35 -17.62
CA GLU A 307 14.46 -13.22 -17.46
C GLU A 307 14.11 -12.59 -16.09
N TRP A 308 12.95 -11.95 -16.01
CA TRP A 308 12.48 -11.27 -14.79
C TRP A 308 11.44 -12.11 -14.05
N ILE A 309 11.65 -12.31 -12.75
CA ILE A 309 10.70 -12.98 -11.87
C ILE A 309 10.12 -11.95 -10.90
N SER A 310 8.81 -11.83 -10.87
CA SER A 310 8.09 -11.01 -9.91
C SER A 310 8.14 -11.63 -8.52
N SER A 311 8.77 -10.93 -7.58
CA SER A 311 8.73 -11.34 -6.17
C SER A 311 7.32 -11.21 -5.59
N ILE A 312 6.55 -10.23 -6.05
CA ILE A 312 5.16 -9.97 -5.63
C ILE A 312 4.23 -11.12 -6.00
N ASP A 313 4.31 -11.64 -7.22
CA ASP A 313 3.46 -12.75 -7.65
C ASP A 313 3.72 -14.00 -6.81
N LEU A 314 4.99 -14.26 -6.53
CA LEU A 314 5.37 -15.40 -5.69
C LEU A 314 4.90 -15.23 -4.24
N GLU A 315 4.98 -14.03 -3.68
CA GLU A 315 4.45 -13.71 -2.34
C GLU A 315 2.94 -13.94 -2.25
N ASN A 316 2.19 -13.40 -3.21
CA ASN A 316 0.73 -13.51 -3.27
C ASN A 316 0.27 -14.97 -3.35
N ILE A 317 0.98 -15.80 -4.11
CA ILE A 317 0.69 -17.24 -4.21
C ILE A 317 0.93 -17.93 -2.86
N CYS A 318 2.04 -17.62 -2.19
CA CYS A 318 2.41 -18.23 -0.91
C CYS A 318 1.44 -17.86 0.21
N VAL A 319 1.06 -16.58 0.32
CA VAL A 319 0.10 -16.09 1.32
C VAL A 319 -1.29 -16.72 1.16
N GLY A 320 -1.60 -17.27 -0.02
CA GLY A 320 -2.81 -18.05 -0.23
C GLY A 320 -2.85 -19.41 0.49
N HIS A 321 -1.76 -19.85 1.12
CA HIS A 321 -1.76 -21.08 1.90
C HIS A 321 -2.39 -20.88 3.28
N PRO A 322 -3.32 -21.73 3.74
CA PRO A 322 -4.10 -21.51 4.97
C PRO A 322 -3.27 -21.47 6.27
N GLU A 323 -2.07 -22.04 6.25
CA GLU A 323 -1.18 -22.07 7.41
C GLU A 323 -0.07 -20.99 7.35
N VAL A 324 -0.09 -20.09 6.36
CA VAL A 324 0.86 -19.00 6.20
C VAL A 324 0.25 -17.71 6.72
N ALA A 325 0.90 -17.09 7.70
CA ALA A 325 0.51 -15.78 8.21
C ALA A 325 1.03 -14.64 7.32
N ASN A 326 2.26 -14.78 6.82
CA ASN A 326 2.88 -13.81 5.92
C ASN A 326 4.00 -14.47 5.11
N ALA A 327 4.34 -13.90 3.96
CA ALA A 327 5.42 -14.37 3.11
C ALA A 327 6.16 -13.22 2.44
N ALA A 328 7.45 -13.40 2.21
CA ALA A 328 8.28 -12.50 1.45
C ALA A 328 9.19 -13.28 0.50
N VAL A 329 9.43 -12.75 -0.68
CA VAL A 329 10.35 -13.37 -1.65
C VAL A 329 11.51 -12.41 -1.90
N ILE A 330 12.72 -12.96 -1.81
CA ILE A 330 13.95 -12.24 -2.13
C ILE A 330 14.79 -13.03 -3.12
N SER A 331 15.67 -12.35 -3.83
CA SER A 331 16.70 -13.00 -4.62
C SER A 331 17.87 -13.43 -3.75
N VAL A 332 18.49 -14.56 -4.12
CA VAL A 332 19.80 -14.99 -3.63
C VAL A 332 20.71 -15.26 -4.83
N PRO A 333 22.03 -15.06 -4.69
CA PRO A 333 22.98 -15.34 -5.77
C PRO A 333 22.97 -16.79 -6.20
N HIS A 334 23.07 -17.03 -7.51
CA HIS A 334 23.12 -18.37 -8.09
C HIS A 334 24.18 -18.45 -9.20
N GLU A 335 25.08 -19.44 -9.17
CA GLU A 335 26.21 -19.55 -10.07
C GLU A 335 25.85 -19.56 -11.57
N LYS A 336 24.73 -20.18 -11.92
CA LYS A 336 24.29 -20.36 -13.31
C LYS A 336 23.30 -19.28 -13.77
N TRP A 337 22.43 -18.82 -12.86
CA TRP A 337 21.26 -18.00 -13.19
C TRP A 337 21.36 -16.56 -12.70
N GLU A 338 22.52 -16.14 -12.17
CA GLU A 338 22.78 -14.86 -11.50
C GLU A 338 22.01 -14.76 -10.18
N GLU A 339 20.69 -14.81 -10.23
CA GLU A 339 19.79 -14.77 -9.08
C GLU A 339 18.73 -15.88 -9.16
N ARG A 340 18.34 -16.36 -7.98
CA ARG A 340 17.18 -17.26 -7.84
C ARG A 340 16.29 -16.80 -6.68
N PRO A 341 14.96 -16.99 -6.81
CA PRO A 341 14.04 -16.68 -5.73
C PRO A 341 14.13 -17.71 -4.59
N ILE A 342 14.08 -17.22 -3.36
CA ILE A 342 13.69 -18.00 -2.18
C ILE A 342 12.49 -17.35 -1.53
N VAL A 343 11.58 -18.17 -0.98
CA VAL A 343 10.43 -17.66 -0.23
C VAL A 343 10.68 -17.80 1.27
N ILE A 344 10.49 -16.68 1.98
CA ILE A 344 10.59 -16.60 3.44
C ILE A 344 9.16 -16.63 3.98
N VAL A 345 8.86 -17.65 4.79
CA VAL A 345 7.51 -17.93 5.29
C VAL A 345 7.43 -17.67 6.78
N GLN A 346 6.45 -16.91 7.19
CA GLN A 346 6.01 -16.82 8.57
C GLN A 346 4.76 -17.67 8.74
N PRO A 347 4.82 -18.82 9.43
CA PRO A 347 3.65 -19.65 9.65
C PRO A 347 2.62 -18.99 10.58
N MET A 348 1.37 -19.42 10.48
CA MET A 348 0.35 -19.11 11.48
C MET A 348 0.75 -19.69 12.85
N PRO A 349 0.36 -19.07 13.96
CA PRO A 349 0.66 -19.59 15.30
C PRO A 349 0.25 -21.07 15.48
N GLY A 350 1.21 -21.91 15.88
CA GLY A 350 0.98 -23.34 16.06
C GLY A 350 0.87 -24.17 14.79
N LYS A 351 1.18 -23.58 13.63
CA LYS A 351 1.22 -24.26 12.33
C LYS A 351 2.64 -24.45 11.84
N SER A 352 2.83 -25.43 10.97
CA SER A 352 4.14 -25.79 10.43
C SER A 352 4.00 -26.37 9.01
N PRO A 353 3.62 -25.55 8.01
CA PRO A 353 3.51 -26.01 6.63
C PRO A 353 4.86 -26.54 6.15
N THR A 354 4.87 -27.64 5.42
CA THR A 354 6.10 -28.21 4.87
C THR A 354 6.59 -27.44 3.64
N LYS A 355 7.89 -27.56 3.32
CA LYS A 355 8.47 -26.97 2.11
C LYS A 355 7.75 -27.45 0.85
N GLU A 356 7.42 -28.74 0.79
CA GLU A 356 6.73 -29.35 -0.34
C GLU A 356 5.32 -28.79 -0.53
N GLU A 357 4.58 -28.55 0.56
CA GLU A 357 3.25 -27.93 0.51
C GLU A 357 3.33 -26.51 -0.03
N ILE A 358 4.28 -25.70 0.47
CA ILE A 358 4.48 -24.32 -0.02
C ILE A 358 4.89 -24.33 -1.50
N LEU A 359 5.87 -25.11 -1.89
CA LEU A 359 6.34 -25.15 -3.29
C LEU A 359 5.25 -25.67 -4.25
N LYS A 360 4.38 -26.56 -3.80
CA LYS A 360 3.25 -27.06 -4.58
C LYS A 360 2.25 -25.98 -4.94
N MET A 361 2.15 -24.89 -4.13
CA MET A 361 1.25 -23.76 -4.41
C MET A 361 1.55 -23.08 -5.75
N TYR A 362 2.79 -23.14 -6.20
CA TYR A 362 3.24 -22.48 -7.44
C TYR A 362 2.94 -23.29 -8.70
N ASN A 363 2.64 -24.60 -8.57
CA ASN A 363 2.42 -25.48 -9.72
C ASN A 363 1.21 -25.02 -10.55
N GLY A 364 1.45 -24.76 -11.84
CA GLY A 364 0.42 -24.33 -12.78
C GLY A 364 0.01 -22.85 -12.63
N LYS A 365 0.54 -22.12 -11.63
CA LYS A 365 0.27 -20.68 -11.45
C LYS A 365 1.39 -19.81 -12.03
N VAL A 366 2.62 -20.32 -12.05
CA VAL A 366 3.78 -19.67 -12.65
C VAL A 366 4.55 -20.66 -13.52
N ALA A 367 5.41 -20.16 -14.39
CA ALA A 367 6.30 -21.02 -15.18
C ALA A 367 7.28 -21.77 -14.23
N LYS A 368 7.65 -22.99 -14.57
CA LYS A 368 8.49 -23.85 -13.71
C LYS A 368 9.79 -23.19 -13.26
N TRP A 369 10.39 -22.39 -14.13
CA TRP A 369 11.64 -21.70 -13.86
C TRP A 369 11.48 -20.50 -12.90
N MET A 370 10.25 -20.03 -12.67
CA MET A 370 9.94 -18.97 -11.71
C MET A 370 9.73 -19.48 -10.30
N ILE A 371 9.50 -20.79 -10.11
CA ILE A 371 9.22 -21.37 -8.80
C ILE A 371 10.43 -21.13 -7.87
N PRO A 372 10.20 -20.70 -6.61
CA PRO A 372 11.29 -20.55 -5.64
C PRO A 372 12.08 -21.83 -5.46
N ASP A 373 13.41 -21.69 -5.40
CA ASP A 373 14.30 -22.83 -5.26
C ASP A 373 14.32 -23.36 -3.80
N ASP A 374 13.98 -22.48 -2.83
CA ASP A 374 13.92 -22.88 -1.43
C ASP A 374 12.85 -22.14 -0.63
N VAL A 375 12.49 -22.73 0.53
CA VAL A 375 11.57 -22.17 1.53
C VAL A 375 12.33 -22.01 2.84
N VAL A 376 12.38 -20.79 3.36
CA VAL A 376 13.00 -20.45 4.64
C VAL A 376 11.92 -20.04 5.62
N TYR A 377 11.95 -20.53 6.84
CA TYR A 377 10.98 -20.19 7.87
C TYR A 377 11.54 -19.16 8.85
N THR A 378 10.67 -18.26 9.28
CA THR A 378 10.96 -17.24 10.31
C THR A 378 9.76 -17.03 11.21
N ASP A 379 10.01 -16.73 12.48
CA ASP A 379 8.95 -16.40 13.43
C ASP A 379 8.40 -14.99 13.18
N ASN A 380 9.16 -14.14 12.48
CA ASN A 380 8.77 -12.74 12.26
C ASN A 380 9.34 -12.20 10.95
N ILE A 381 8.46 -11.79 10.06
CA ILE A 381 8.81 -10.99 8.89
C ILE A 381 8.83 -9.51 9.30
N PRO A 382 9.98 -8.80 9.14
CA PRO A 382 10.10 -7.42 9.59
C PRO A 382 9.20 -6.50 8.79
N LEU A 383 8.37 -5.73 9.52
CA LEU A 383 7.49 -4.73 8.95
C LEU A 383 7.99 -3.32 9.28
N GLY A 384 7.81 -2.40 8.36
CA GLY A 384 8.00 -0.98 8.59
C GLY A 384 6.83 -0.37 9.39
N ALA A 385 6.98 0.88 9.82
CA ALA A 385 5.94 1.61 10.56
C ALA A 385 4.61 1.76 9.79
N THR A 386 4.62 1.54 8.49
CA THR A 386 3.45 1.57 7.59
C THR A 386 2.87 0.18 7.31
N GLY A 387 3.35 -0.87 7.97
CA GLY A 387 2.93 -2.26 7.74
C GLY A 387 3.51 -2.93 6.48
N LYS A 388 4.42 -2.27 5.75
CA LYS A 388 5.09 -2.85 4.58
C LYS A 388 6.25 -3.75 4.99
N ILE A 389 6.44 -4.85 4.27
CA ILE A 389 7.58 -5.76 4.46
C ILE A 389 8.90 -5.03 4.15
N LEU A 390 9.87 -5.18 5.04
CA LEU A 390 11.21 -4.61 4.89
C LEU A 390 12.15 -5.65 4.25
N LYS A 391 12.06 -5.81 2.91
CA LYS A 391 12.88 -6.78 2.15
C LYS A 391 14.38 -6.54 2.29
N ASN A 392 14.82 -5.29 2.49
CA ASN A 392 16.23 -5.00 2.77
C ASN A 392 16.75 -5.76 4.00
N LYS A 393 15.99 -5.75 5.11
CA LYS A 393 16.35 -6.51 6.31
C LYS A 393 16.35 -8.03 6.08
N LEU A 394 15.44 -8.52 5.26
CA LEU A 394 15.41 -9.93 4.88
C LEU A 394 16.61 -10.30 4.00
N ARG A 395 17.05 -9.43 3.10
CA ARG A 395 18.29 -9.63 2.33
C ARG A 395 19.53 -9.61 3.22
N ASP A 396 19.59 -8.71 4.21
CA ASP A 396 20.69 -8.69 5.19
C ASP A 396 20.76 -9.99 5.98
N GLN A 397 19.62 -10.59 6.32
CA GLN A 397 19.53 -11.82 7.11
C GLN A 397 19.69 -13.08 6.29
N PHE A 398 19.10 -13.16 5.10
CA PHE A 398 18.97 -14.39 4.31
C PHE A 398 19.62 -14.29 2.91
N GLY A 399 20.15 -13.15 2.50
CA GLY A 399 20.75 -12.96 1.17
C GLY A 399 21.99 -13.84 0.90
N GLY A 400 22.59 -14.40 1.95
CA GLY A 400 23.69 -15.39 1.84
C GLY A 400 23.22 -16.84 1.87
N HIS A 401 21.90 -17.10 1.81
CA HIS A 401 21.34 -18.45 1.83
C HIS A 401 21.84 -19.25 0.62
N LYS A 402 22.34 -20.47 0.88
CA LYS A 402 22.79 -21.38 -0.17
C LYS A 402 21.67 -22.34 -0.52
N ILE A 403 21.26 -22.29 -1.77
CA ILE A 403 20.30 -23.25 -2.34
C ILE A 403 21.00 -24.60 -2.40
N SER A 404 20.40 -25.61 -1.78
CA SER A 404 20.95 -26.99 -1.67
C SER A 404 20.58 -27.82 -2.87
#